data_3773f0f81ed8ee80c09e8ea04d314849
#
_entry.id   3773f0f81ed8ee80c09e8ea04d314849
#
_cell.length_a   1.000
_cell.length_b   1.000
_cell.length_c   1.000
_cell.angle_alpha   90.00
_cell.angle_beta   90.00
_cell.angle_gamma   90.00
#
_symmetry.space_group_name_H-M   'P 1'
#
loop_
_entity.id
_entity.type
_entity.pdbx_description
1 polymer ?
#
loop_
_entity_poly.entity_id
_entity_poly.type
_entity_poly.pdbx_seq_one_letter_code
_entity_poly.pdbx_strand_id
1 'polypeptide(L)'
;MKRPQRLAEGDLAAVLSAGGHAFVSSCSAESQVLAAEVAGAGDALGDRIFSGIFIAGLNRQVCAAGANGRTVTFFQTPELKAQGQRNRFLPLCYGDSVRWYAANPPDAVLLMVSPPDDTGMCSFG
;
A
#
# COMPACT_ATOMS: atom_id res chain seq x y z
N MET A 1 5.43 21.36 -12.21
CA MET A 1 5.54 19.96 -11.79
C MET A 1 6.68 19.86 -10.78
N LYS A 2 6.45 19.26 -9.60
CA LYS A 2 7.54 19.03 -8.63
C LYS A 2 8.46 17.95 -9.18
N ARG A 3 9.77 18.13 -9.08
CA ARG A 3 10.74 17.09 -9.48
C ARG A 3 10.64 15.89 -8.54
N PRO A 4 10.81 14.66 -9.05
CA PRO A 4 10.92 13.49 -8.21
C PRO A 4 12.03 13.67 -7.18
N GLN A 5 11.77 13.26 -5.94
CA GLN A 5 12.74 13.26 -4.86
C GLN A 5 13.14 11.82 -4.57
N ARG A 6 14.43 11.59 -4.41
CA ARG A 6 14.94 10.31 -3.92
C ARG A 6 14.82 10.31 -2.40
N LEU A 7 14.18 9.28 -1.85
CA LEU A 7 14.12 9.04 -0.42
C LEU A 7 15.28 8.12 0.00
N ALA A 8 15.82 8.36 1.17
CA ALA A 8 16.71 7.40 1.81
C ALA A 8 15.89 6.22 2.38
N GLU A 9 16.57 5.12 2.63
CA GLU A 9 15.99 3.98 3.32
C GLU A 9 15.53 4.38 4.73
N GLY A 10 14.32 4.02 5.12
CA GLY A 10 13.70 4.39 6.39
C GLY A 10 12.91 5.70 6.37
N ASP A 11 12.96 6.49 5.29
CA ASP A 11 12.28 7.79 5.23
C ASP A 11 10.79 7.72 4.85
N LEU A 12 10.27 6.53 4.55
CA LEU A 12 8.88 6.38 4.10
C LEU A 12 7.88 6.90 5.13
N ALA A 13 8.12 6.68 6.42
CA ALA A 13 7.26 7.16 7.49
C ALA A 13 7.16 8.70 7.53
N ALA A 14 8.24 9.42 7.20
CA ALA A 14 8.25 10.87 7.14
C ALA A 14 7.40 11.40 5.97
N VAL A 15 7.34 10.64 4.86
CA VAL A 15 6.57 11.01 3.67
C VAL A 15 5.09 10.68 3.82
N LEU A 16 4.78 9.49 4.35
CA LEU A 16 3.40 9.03 4.48
C LEU A 16 2.64 9.71 5.63
N SER A 17 3.33 10.24 6.62
CA SER A 17 2.75 10.74 7.87
C SER A 17 1.84 9.72 8.60
N ALA A 18 1.43 10.02 9.81
CA ALA A 18 0.49 9.19 10.56
C ALA A 18 -0.94 9.38 10.04
N GLY A 19 -1.71 8.28 10.03
CA GLY A 19 -3.09 8.29 9.55
C GLY A 19 -3.23 8.36 8.03
N GLY A 20 -4.47 8.49 7.54
CA GLY A 20 -4.78 8.54 6.12
C GLY A 20 -4.90 7.17 5.45
N HIS A 21 -4.89 7.17 4.11
CA HIS A 21 -5.14 5.97 3.31
C HIS A 21 -4.10 5.84 2.18
N ALA A 22 -3.37 4.75 2.14
CA ALA A 22 -2.43 4.44 1.08
C ALA A 22 -2.91 3.24 0.25
N PHE A 23 -2.92 3.37 -1.08
CA PHE A 23 -3.02 2.22 -1.97
C PHE A 23 -1.64 1.59 -2.13
N VAL A 24 -1.59 0.27 -2.09
CA VAL A 24 -0.37 -0.52 -2.32
C VAL A 24 -0.56 -1.37 -3.57
N SER A 25 0.30 -1.15 -4.56
CA SER A 25 0.42 -2.08 -5.68
C SER A 25 0.87 -3.43 -5.13
N SER A 26 0.10 -4.45 -5.42
CA SER A 26 0.25 -5.80 -4.89
C SER A 26 0.20 -6.82 -6.03
N CYS A 27 -0.16 -8.05 -5.77
CA CYS A 27 -0.02 -9.15 -6.72
C CYS A 27 1.44 -9.28 -7.17
N SER A 28 1.69 -9.41 -8.47
CA SER A 28 3.04 -9.51 -9.06
C SER A 28 3.80 -8.18 -9.09
N ALA A 29 3.11 -7.06 -8.86
CA ALA A 29 3.70 -5.71 -8.86
C ALA A 29 4.03 -5.18 -7.44
N GLU A 30 4.07 -6.06 -6.43
CA GLU A 30 4.46 -5.68 -5.08
C GLU A 30 5.94 -5.31 -5.02
N SER A 31 6.23 -4.13 -4.52
CA SER A 31 7.61 -3.74 -4.19
C SER A 31 7.99 -4.29 -2.82
N GLN A 32 8.92 -5.23 -2.78
CA GLN A 32 9.44 -5.79 -1.53
C GLN A 32 10.14 -4.73 -0.68
N VAL A 33 10.77 -3.75 -1.32
CA VAL A 33 11.41 -2.61 -0.64
C VAL A 33 10.37 -1.77 0.08
N LEU A 34 9.32 -1.34 -0.61
CA LEU A 34 8.24 -0.54 0.00
C LEU A 34 7.49 -1.33 1.07
N ALA A 35 7.27 -2.63 0.87
CA ALA A 35 6.65 -3.48 1.88
C ALA A 35 7.50 -3.59 3.16
N ALA A 36 8.81 -3.71 3.02
CA ALA A 36 9.75 -3.71 4.14
C ALA A 36 9.80 -2.35 4.86
N GLU A 37 9.79 -1.24 4.11
CA GLU A 37 9.73 0.12 4.65
C GLU A 37 8.45 0.35 5.47
N VAL A 38 7.29 -0.08 4.97
CA VAL A 38 6.01 0.00 5.71
C VAL A 38 6.09 -0.81 7.00
N ALA A 39 6.62 -2.03 6.94
CA ALA A 39 6.78 -2.87 8.12
C ALA A 39 7.75 -2.26 9.14
N GLY A 40 8.87 -1.70 8.67
CA GLY A 40 9.88 -1.04 9.49
C GLY A 40 9.40 0.27 10.13
N ALA A 41 8.50 0.99 9.47
CA ALA A 41 7.92 2.23 10.00
C ALA A 41 7.06 1.99 11.26
N GLY A 42 6.48 0.81 11.39
CA GLY A 42 5.76 0.40 12.60
C GLY A 42 4.71 1.41 13.05
N ASP A 43 4.72 1.75 14.33
CA ASP A 43 3.74 2.66 14.94
C ASP A 43 3.86 4.12 14.48
N ALA A 44 4.95 4.50 13.79
CA ALA A 44 5.10 5.84 13.24
C ALA A 44 4.02 6.19 12.19
N LEU A 45 3.41 5.19 11.57
CA LEU A 45 2.30 5.36 10.63
C LEU A 45 0.92 5.42 11.30
N GLY A 46 0.86 5.22 12.62
CA GLY A 46 -0.37 5.31 13.41
C GLY A 46 -1.45 4.34 12.94
N ASP A 47 -2.66 4.87 12.74
CA ASP A 47 -3.84 4.13 12.28
C ASP A 47 -4.04 4.18 10.76
N ARG A 48 -2.97 4.43 9.98
CA ARG A 48 -3.02 4.50 8.52
C ARG A 48 -3.65 3.24 7.93
N ILE A 49 -4.51 3.44 6.96
CA ILE A 49 -5.16 2.37 6.20
C ILE A 49 -4.30 2.05 4.97
N PHE A 50 -4.02 0.78 4.78
CA PHE A 50 -3.42 0.27 3.54
C PHE A 50 -4.46 -0.55 2.78
N SER A 51 -4.60 -0.29 1.49
CA SER A 51 -5.52 -1.05 0.65
C SER A 51 -4.81 -1.64 -0.57
N GLY A 52 -5.29 -2.76 -1.03
CA GLY A 52 -4.73 -3.45 -2.19
C GLY A 52 -5.39 -4.79 -2.46
N ILE A 53 -4.91 -5.47 -3.50
CA ILE A 53 -5.31 -6.82 -3.87
C ILE A 53 -4.16 -7.77 -3.58
N PHE A 54 -4.22 -8.48 -2.47
CA PHE A 54 -3.18 -9.40 -2.03
C PHE A 54 -3.55 -10.84 -2.40
N ILE A 55 -2.58 -11.60 -2.89
CA ILE A 55 -2.75 -13.00 -3.30
C ILE A 55 -1.99 -13.91 -2.35
N ALA A 56 -2.66 -14.93 -1.85
CA ALA A 56 -2.09 -15.92 -0.95
C ALA A 56 -0.86 -16.60 -1.59
N GLY A 57 0.21 -16.73 -0.81
CA GLY A 57 1.47 -17.34 -1.24
C GLY A 57 2.37 -16.41 -2.07
N LEU A 58 1.85 -15.33 -2.64
CA LEU A 58 2.61 -14.32 -3.39
C LEU A 58 2.92 -13.11 -2.50
N ASN A 59 1.90 -12.50 -1.91
CA ASN A 59 2.04 -11.32 -1.06
C ASN A 59 2.08 -11.75 0.41
N ARG A 60 3.27 -11.95 0.95
CA ARG A 60 3.49 -12.42 2.33
C ARG A 60 3.54 -11.30 3.35
N GLN A 61 4.02 -10.13 2.92
CA GLN A 61 4.03 -8.93 3.75
C GLN A 61 2.78 -8.12 3.45
N VAL A 62 1.71 -8.41 4.17
CA VAL A 62 0.54 -7.55 4.11
C VAL A 62 0.86 -6.25 4.82
N CYS A 63 0.70 -5.15 4.11
CA CYS A 63 0.96 -3.83 4.64
C CYS A 63 -0.01 -3.51 5.78
N ALA A 64 0.39 -3.84 7.00
CA ALA A 64 -0.25 -3.41 8.23
C ALA A 64 0.85 -2.98 9.18
N ALA A 65 1.12 -1.70 9.22
CA ALA A 65 2.18 -1.15 10.04
C ALA A 65 1.74 -1.06 11.50
N GLY A 66 2.62 -1.47 12.41
CA GLY A 66 2.43 -1.32 13.84
C GLY A 66 1.19 -1.98 14.43
N ALA A 67 0.85 -1.60 15.65
CA ALA A 67 -0.30 -2.15 16.38
C ALA A 67 -1.65 -1.61 15.88
N ASN A 68 -1.68 -0.38 15.34
CA ASN A 68 -2.89 0.32 14.97
C ASN A 68 -3.15 0.37 13.45
N GLY A 69 -2.18 -0.03 12.63
CA GLY A 69 -2.32 -0.08 11.18
C GLY A 69 -3.47 -1.00 10.75
N ARG A 70 -4.21 -0.57 9.74
CA ARG A 70 -5.40 -1.27 9.22
C ARG A 70 -5.23 -1.60 7.76
N THR A 71 -5.91 -2.65 7.31
CA THR A 71 -5.98 -3.01 5.91
C THR A 71 -7.43 -2.99 5.39
N VAL A 72 -7.59 -2.61 4.13
CA VAL A 72 -8.83 -2.81 3.37
C VAL A 72 -8.47 -3.64 2.14
N THR A 73 -9.07 -4.80 2.00
CA THR A 73 -8.69 -5.76 0.97
C THR A 73 -9.89 -6.34 0.24
N PHE A 74 -9.71 -6.66 -1.02
CA PHE A 74 -10.76 -7.21 -1.87
C PHE A 74 -10.64 -8.73 -2.07
N PHE A 75 -9.48 -9.29 -1.67
CA PHE A 75 -9.24 -10.72 -1.55
C PHE A 75 -8.68 -11.00 -0.15
N GLN A 76 -8.96 -12.17 0.38
CA GLN A 76 -8.51 -12.54 1.71
C GLN A 76 -7.44 -13.63 1.64
N THR A 77 -6.30 -13.36 2.24
CA THR A 77 -5.23 -14.33 2.46
C THR A 77 -5.23 -14.82 3.90
N PRO A 78 -4.56 -15.94 4.22
CA PRO A 78 -4.39 -16.38 5.60
C PRO A 78 -3.78 -15.31 6.50
N GLU A 79 -2.79 -14.57 6.00
CA GLU A 79 -2.08 -13.51 6.73
C GLU A 79 -3.03 -12.33 7.04
N LEU A 80 -3.85 -11.92 6.07
CA LEU A 80 -4.86 -10.89 6.26
C LEU A 80 -5.94 -11.33 7.25
N LYS A 81 -6.38 -12.58 7.16
CA LYS A 81 -7.35 -13.14 8.10
C LYS A 81 -6.80 -13.16 9.53
N ALA A 82 -5.51 -13.43 9.70
CA ALA A 82 -4.84 -13.42 11.00
C ALA A 82 -4.79 -12.03 11.66
N GLN A 83 -4.94 -10.94 10.90
CA GLN A 83 -5.02 -9.58 11.42
C GLN A 83 -6.34 -9.29 12.18
N GLY A 84 -7.34 -10.17 12.02
CA GLY A 84 -8.62 -10.03 12.70
C GLY A 84 -9.33 -8.72 12.33
N GLN A 85 -9.74 -7.95 13.34
CA GLN A 85 -10.48 -6.70 13.16
C GLN A 85 -9.67 -5.57 12.48
N ARG A 86 -8.37 -5.69 12.36
CA ARG A 86 -7.52 -4.73 11.62
C ARG A 86 -7.63 -4.88 10.11
N ASN A 87 -8.12 -6.02 9.62
CA ASN A 87 -8.39 -6.26 8.21
C ASN A 87 -9.88 -6.14 7.92
N ARG A 88 -10.25 -5.16 7.11
CA ARG A 88 -11.59 -5.03 6.54
C ARG A 88 -11.62 -5.71 5.18
N PHE A 89 -12.20 -6.88 5.12
CA PHE A 89 -12.41 -7.59 3.86
C PHE A 89 -13.70 -7.10 3.18
N LEU A 90 -13.57 -6.65 1.93
CA LEU A 90 -14.66 -6.23 1.06
C LEU A 90 -14.69 -7.15 -0.16
N PRO A 91 -15.64 -8.08 -0.26
CA PRO A 91 -15.71 -9.01 -1.39
C PRO A 91 -16.28 -8.30 -2.64
N LEU A 92 -15.47 -7.44 -3.25
CA LEU A 92 -15.84 -6.64 -4.40
C LEU A 92 -15.21 -7.20 -5.67
N CYS A 93 -15.94 -7.16 -6.79
CA CYS A 93 -15.34 -7.36 -8.10
C CYS A 93 -14.51 -6.13 -8.52
N TYR A 94 -13.71 -6.24 -9.58
CA TYR A 94 -12.84 -5.14 -10.02
C TYR A 94 -13.58 -3.84 -10.29
N GLY A 95 -14.74 -3.90 -10.96
CA GLY A 95 -15.55 -2.71 -11.22
C GLY A 95 -16.05 -2.03 -9.95
N ASP A 96 -16.41 -2.81 -8.93
CA ASP A 96 -16.85 -2.29 -7.64
C ASP A 96 -15.67 -1.74 -6.83
N SER A 97 -14.50 -2.37 -6.94
CA SER A 97 -13.27 -1.87 -6.31
C SER A 97 -12.89 -0.50 -6.86
N VAL A 98 -13.01 -0.27 -8.17
CA VAL A 98 -12.78 1.05 -8.79
C VAL A 98 -13.77 2.08 -8.24
N ARG A 99 -15.05 1.74 -8.14
CA ARG A 99 -16.06 2.62 -7.54
C ARG A 99 -15.77 2.91 -6.06
N TRP A 100 -15.32 1.91 -5.33
CA TRP A 100 -14.94 2.08 -3.93
C TRP A 100 -13.77 3.06 -3.79
N TYR A 101 -12.72 2.96 -4.63
CA TYR A 101 -11.60 3.90 -4.62
C TYR A 101 -12.02 5.31 -5.03
N ALA A 102 -12.95 5.46 -5.97
CA ALA A 102 -13.49 6.77 -6.33
C ALA A 102 -14.21 7.45 -5.16
N ALA A 103 -14.87 6.66 -4.31
CA ALA A 103 -15.54 7.16 -3.09
C ALA A 103 -14.58 7.27 -1.88
N ASN A 104 -13.46 6.57 -1.89
CA ASN A 104 -12.46 6.53 -0.81
C ASN A 104 -11.05 6.73 -1.41
N PRO A 105 -10.74 7.91 -1.95
CA PRO A 105 -9.48 8.14 -2.63
C PRO A 105 -8.30 8.01 -1.65
N PRO A 106 -7.23 7.30 -2.04
CA PRO A 106 -6.01 7.28 -1.25
C PRO A 106 -5.29 8.63 -1.32
N ASP A 107 -4.66 9.02 -0.23
CA ASP A 107 -3.77 10.19 -0.18
C ASP A 107 -2.35 9.87 -0.64
N ALA A 108 -2.00 8.58 -0.69
CA ALA A 108 -0.73 8.08 -1.16
C ALA A 108 -0.89 6.79 -1.96
N VAL A 109 0.02 6.58 -2.91
CA VAL A 109 0.05 5.38 -3.75
C VAL A 109 1.47 4.83 -3.77
N LEU A 110 1.63 3.58 -3.35
CA LEU A 110 2.91 2.87 -3.35
C LEU A 110 2.96 1.96 -4.59
N LEU A 111 3.78 2.34 -5.55
CA LEU A 111 3.90 1.67 -6.85
C LEU A 111 5.34 1.28 -7.15
N MET A 112 5.50 0.22 -7.93
CA MET A 112 6.72 -0.10 -8.62
C MET A 112 6.60 0.38 -10.07
N VAL A 113 7.49 1.29 -10.46
CA VAL A 113 7.52 1.88 -11.81
C VAL A 113 8.97 1.94 -12.31
N SER A 114 9.17 2.12 -13.62
CA SER A 114 10.49 2.40 -14.16
C SER A 114 11.07 3.69 -13.57
N PRO A 115 12.39 3.87 -13.57
CA PRO A 115 12.96 5.20 -13.35
C PRO A 115 12.35 6.21 -14.32
N PRO A 116 12.18 7.49 -13.89
CA PRO A 116 11.70 8.53 -14.80
C PRO A 116 12.69 8.73 -15.96
N ASP A 117 12.16 8.91 -17.14
CA ASP A 117 12.93 9.33 -18.32
C ASP A 117 13.31 10.82 -18.26
N ASP A 118 13.98 11.30 -19.32
CA ASP A 118 14.43 12.71 -19.41
C ASP A 118 13.26 13.73 -19.37
N THR A 119 12.04 13.29 -19.64
CA THR A 119 10.82 14.11 -19.56
C THR A 119 10.11 13.97 -18.20
N GLY A 120 10.58 13.07 -17.33
CA GLY A 120 10.01 12.77 -16.02
C GLY A 120 8.85 11.77 -16.06
N MET A 121 8.67 11.07 -17.19
CA MET A 121 7.64 10.02 -17.32
C MET A 121 8.17 8.68 -16.83
N CYS A 122 7.28 7.91 -16.18
CA CYS A 122 7.54 6.56 -15.69
C CYS A 122 6.62 5.56 -16.41
N SER A 123 7.08 4.32 -16.55
CA SER A 123 6.29 3.20 -17.07
C SER A 123 5.90 2.25 -15.93
N PHE A 124 4.73 1.66 -16.05
CA PHE A 124 4.29 0.58 -15.15
C PHE A 124 4.84 -0.81 -15.52
N GLY A 125 5.63 -0.90 -16.57
CA GLY A 125 6.17 -2.13 -17.14
C GLY A 125 5.51 -2.53 -18.44
#